data_97929d8bd98eca4e4daa3ecf10941360
#
_entry.id   97929d8bd98eca4e4daa3ecf10941360
#
_cell.length_a   1.000
_cell.length_b   1.000
_cell.length_c   1.000
_cell.angle_alpha   90.00
_cell.angle_beta   90.00
_cell.angle_gamma   90.00
#
_symmetry.space_group_name_H-M   'P 1'
#
loop_
_entity.id
_entity.type
_entity.pdbx_description
1 polymer ?
#
loop_
_entity_poly.entity_id
_entity_poly.type
_entity_poly.pdbx_seq_one_letter_code
_entity_poly.pdbx_strand_id
1 'polypeptide(L)'
;YKIGRNLKTKKAIQTEFNLNHEQFTAKIDNLELQEKSSTKKQPASVRDTSLSLFDTFIPGKRNLLATRASKAVVDMPGIAFNPFIIYGDSGTGKSHLLEGIKNEIKHTIPTKQTILISAEDFLNNFVTHLRINKMKDFRDRYRKVDTFLLDDLQALTPSSKCQTELLYTINALR
;
A
#
# COMPACT_ATOMS: atom_id res chain seq x y z
N TYR A 1 29.78 -11.15 -14.97
CA TYR A 1 29.84 -10.91 -13.51
C TYR A 1 28.75 -9.98 -12.96
N LYS A 2 27.76 -9.55 -13.76
CA LYS A 2 26.65 -8.66 -13.33
C LYS A 2 25.29 -9.35 -13.12
N ILE A 3 25.15 -10.61 -13.49
CA ILE A 3 23.85 -11.34 -13.43
C ILE A 3 23.55 -11.92 -12.04
N GLY A 4 24.57 -12.20 -11.22
CA GLY A 4 24.38 -12.84 -9.92
C GLY A 4 23.78 -11.99 -8.81
N ARG A 5 23.91 -10.65 -8.84
CA ARG A 5 23.38 -9.78 -7.79
C ARG A 5 21.89 -9.54 -7.93
N ASN A 6 21.36 -9.52 -9.15
CA ASN A 6 19.93 -9.31 -9.40
C ASN A 6 19.07 -10.52 -9.00
N LEU A 7 19.65 -11.73 -9.06
CA LEU A 7 18.97 -12.98 -8.64
C LEU A 7 18.87 -13.11 -7.12
N LYS A 8 19.89 -12.65 -6.37
CA LYS A 8 19.84 -12.67 -4.89
C LYS A 8 18.81 -11.70 -4.32
N THR A 9 18.66 -10.51 -4.93
CA THR A 9 17.67 -9.52 -4.51
C THR A 9 16.24 -9.98 -4.85
N LYS A 10 16.03 -10.57 -6.04
CA LYS A 10 14.74 -11.18 -6.41
C LYS A 10 14.38 -12.36 -5.50
N LYS A 11 15.33 -13.24 -5.18
CA LYS A 11 15.09 -14.35 -4.24
C LYS A 11 14.82 -13.89 -2.82
N ALA A 12 15.52 -12.87 -2.32
CA ALA A 12 15.26 -12.32 -0.98
C ALA A 12 13.85 -11.70 -0.88
N ILE A 13 13.46 -10.89 -1.87
CA ILE A 13 12.10 -10.33 -1.95
C ILE A 13 11.05 -11.45 -2.07
N GLN A 14 11.31 -12.48 -2.88
CA GLN A 14 10.40 -13.62 -3.05
C GLN A 14 10.30 -14.47 -1.77
N THR A 15 11.37 -14.59 -1.01
CA THR A 15 11.40 -15.36 0.26
C THR A 15 10.70 -14.60 1.38
N GLU A 16 10.89 -13.30 1.51
CA GLU A 16 10.09 -12.46 2.43
C GLU A 16 8.61 -12.42 2.04
N PHE A 17 8.31 -12.45 0.73
CA PHE A 17 6.95 -12.50 0.21
C PHE A 17 6.24 -13.82 0.57
N ASN A 18 6.92 -14.97 0.47
CA ASN A 18 6.35 -16.28 0.80
C ASN A 18 6.14 -16.47 2.31
N LEU A 19 7.06 -15.97 3.16
CA LEU A 19 6.90 -15.98 4.62
C LEU A 19 5.70 -15.16 5.08
N ASN A 20 5.39 -14.05 4.39
CA ASN A 20 4.23 -13.22 4.70
C ASN A 20 2.91 -13.83 4.22
N HIS A 21 2.91 -14.72 3.21
CA HIS A 21 1.67 -15.32 2.68
C HIS A 21 0.99 -16.27 3.67
N GLU A 22 1.74 -17.09 4.40
CA GLU A 22 1.17 -17.99 5.42
C GLU A 22 0.64 -17.22 6.63
N GLN A 23 1.35 -16.19 7.07
CA GLN A 23 0.87 -15.27 8.12
C GLN A 23 -0.35 -14.45 7.67
N PHE A 24 -0.45 -14.16 6.38
CA PHE A 24 -1.54 -13.45 5.74
C PHE A 24 -2.84 -14.27 5.78
N THR A 25 -2.78 -15.54 5.39
CA THR A 25 -3.95 -16.44 5.39
C THR A 25 -4.49 -16.65 6.81
N ALA A 26 -3.61 -16.92 7.77
CA ALA A 26 -3.97 -17.09 9.18
C ALA A 26 -4.58 -15.83 9.80
N LYS A 27 -4.17 -14.63 9.36
CA LYS A 27 -4.70 -13.36 9.87
C LYS A 27 -6.08 -13.03 9.31
N ILE A 28 -6.37 -13.45 8.06
CA ILE A 28 -7.70 -13.31 7.45
C ILE A 28 -8.69 -14.30 8.05
N ASP A 29 -8.29 -15.54 8.29
CA ASP A 29 -9.13 -16.55 8.96
C ASP A 29 -9.54 -16.08 10.36
N ASN A 30 -8.65 -15.40 11.10
CA ASN A 30 -8.95 -14.79 12.39
C ASN A 30 -9.91 -13.59 12.29
N LEU A 31 -9.87 -12.81 11.23
CA LEU A 31 -10.81 -11.70 10.99
C LEU A 31 -12.22 -12.24 10.66
N GLU A 32 -12.31 -13.33 9.89
CA GLU A 32 -13.61 -13.99 9.61
C GLU A 32 -14.25 -14.61 10.86
N LEU A 33 -13.45 -15.10 11.81
CA LEU A 33 -13.94 -15.62 13.09
C LEU A 33 -14.46 -14.51 14.02
N GLN A 34 -13.89 -13.30 13.95
CA GLN A 34 -14.34 -12.16 14.74
C GLN A 34 -15.62 -11.51 14.20
N GLU A 35 -15.84 -11.48 12.87
CA GLU A 35 -17.08 -10.97 12.28
C GLU A 35 -18.30 -11.86 12.60
N LYS A 36 -18.13 -13.15 12.80
CA LYS A 36 -19.23 -14.06 13.20
C LYS A 36 -19.68 -13.92 14.65
N SER A 37 -18.90 -13.24 15.48
CA SER A 37 -19.20 -13.04 16.91
C SER A 37 -19.79 -11.68 17.27
N SER A 38 -19.88 -10.73 16.34
CA SER A 38 -20.31 -9.35 16.61
C SER A 38 -21.52 -8.89 15.78
N THR A 39 -22.57 -9.70 15.70
CA THR A 39 -23.89 -9.24 15.24
C THR A 39 -24.64 -8.53 16.36
N LYS A 40 -24.24 -7.30 16.72
CA LYS A 40 -25.11 -6.33 17.39
C LYS A 40 -25.20 -5.08 16.51
N LYS A 41 -26.39 -4.94 15.88
CA LYS A 41 -26.79 -3.74 15.17
C LYS A 41 -26.72 -2.53 16.11
N GLN A 42 -25.89 -1.55 15.78
CA GLN A 42 -26.05 -0.19 16.30
C GLN A 42 -26.82 0.66 15.27
N PRO A 43 -27.70 1.57 15.73
CA PRO A 43 -28.56 2.34 14.84
C PRO A 43 -27.73 3.36 14.04
N ALA A 44 -28.07 3.48 12.77
CA ALA A 44 -27.47 4.40 11.80
C ALA A 44 -27.60 5.85 12.27
N SER A 45 -26.49 6.46 12.67
CA SER A 45 -26.35 7.91 12.66
C SER A 45 -26.18 8.38 11.22
N VAL A 46 -26.86 9.44 10.86
CA VAL A 46 -26.89 10.10 9.55
C VAL A 46 -25.48 10.20 8.97
N ARG A 47 -25.16 9.35 7.98
CA ARG A 47 -23.93 9.43 7.21
C ARG A 47 -24.14 10.46 6.11
N ASP A 48 -23.33 11.51 6.17
CA ASP A 48 -23.15 12.44 5.06
C ASP A 48 -22.85 11.65 3.77
N THR A 49 -23.62 11.89 2.71
CA THR A 49 -23.66 11.06 1.50
C THR A 49 -22.49 11.34 0.54
N SER A 50 -21.27 11.36 1.02
CA SER A 50 -20.10 11.16 0.16
C SER A 50 -19.82 9.65 0.09
N LEU A 51 -20.31 9.01 -0.96
CA LEU A 51 -20.03 7.59 -1.23
C LEU A 51 -18.51 7.34 -1.13
N SER A 52 -18.10 6.50 -0.19
CA SER A 52 -16.70 6.06 -0.13
C SER A 52 -16.34 5.37 -1.45
N LEU A 53 -15.11 5.59 -1.95
CA LEU A 53 -14.64 4.88 -3.15
C LEU A 53 -14.69 3.36 -2.97
N PHE A 54 -14.65 2.86 -1.72
CA PHE A 54 -14.88 1.46 -1.42
C PHE A 54 -16.33 1.02 -1.64
N ASP A 55 -17.32 1.92 -1.49
CA ASP A 55 -18.74 1.60 -1.71
C ASP A 55 -19.06 1.54 -3.22
N THR A 56 -18.29 2.23 -4.05
CA THR A 56 -18.39 2.16 -5.51
C THR A 56 -17.62 1.00 -6.11
N PHE A 57 -16.71 0.39 -5.35
CA PHE A 57 -15.93 -0.77 -5.78
C PHE A 57 -16.78 -2.03 -5.67
N ILE A 58 -17.07 -2.66 -6.80
CA ILE A 58 -17.87 -3.90 -6.84
C ILE A 58 -16.98 -5.08 -6.44
N PRO A 59 -17.16 -5.66 -5.23
CA PRO A 59 -16.39 -6.82 -4.82
C PRO A 59 -16.85 -8.06 -5.60
N GLY A 60 -15.95 -8.64 -6.37
CA GLY A 60 -16.14 -9.92 -7.06
C GLY A 60 -15.28 -11.02 -6.41
N LYS A 61 -15.51 -12.28 -6.77
CA LYS A 61 -14.74 -13.42 -6.23
C LYS A 61 -13.22 -13.26 -6.37
N ARG A 62 -12.76 -12.55 -7.41
CA ARG A 62 -11.32 -12.37 -7.72
C ARG A 62 -10.65 -11.23 -6.92
N ASN A 63 -11.42 -10.24 -6.47
CA ASN A 63 -10.88 -9.05 -5.81
C ASN A 63 -11.36 -8.91 -4.34
N LEU A 64 -12.21 -9.81 -3.86
CA LEU A 64 -12.77 -9.78 -2.51
C LEU A 64 -11.68 -9.72 -1.44
N LEU A 65 -10.62 -10.54 -1.61
CA LEU A 65 -9.49 -10.57 -0.69
C LEU A 65 -8.75 -9.24 -0.66
N ALA A 66 -8.43 -8.67 -1.83
CA ALA A 66 -7.77 -7.38 -1.93
C ALA A 66 -8.61 -6.26 -1.31
N THR A 67 -9.92 -6.28 -1.53
CA THR A 67 -10.87 -5.30 -0.96
C THR A 67 -10.92 -5.38 0.58
N ARG A 68 -11.02 -6.58 1.13
CA ARG A 68 -11.03 -6.79 2.59
C ARG A 68 -9.71 -6.39 3.23
N ALA A 69 -8.58 -6.78 2.62
CA ALA A 69 -7.26 -6.39 3.10
C ALA A 69 -7.05 -4.86 3.02
N SER A 70 -7.54 -4.20 1.98
CA SER A 70 -7.50 -2.74 1.87
C SER A 70 -8.31 -2.05 2.98
N LYS A 71 -9.49 -2.58 3.33
CA LYS A 71 -10.27 -2.08 4.47
C LYS A 71 -9.52 -2.27 5.79
N ALA A 72 -8.92 -3.43 6.02
CA ALA A 72 -8.11 -3.66 7.22
C ALA A 72 -6.91 -2.72 7.33
N VAL A 73 -6.30 -2.34 6.20
CA VAL A 73 -5.22 -1.33 6.17
C VAL A 73 -5.74 0.06 6.58
N VAL A 74 -6.96 0.41 6.19
CA VAL A 74 -7.61 1.68 6.61
C VAL A 74 -7.94 1.67 8.09
N ASP A 75 -8.51 0.57 8.59
CA ASP A 75 -8.91 0.44 10.00
C ASP A 75 -7.70 0.45 10.94
N MET A 76 -6.58 -0.15 10.51
CA MET A 76 -5.35 -0.27 11.31
C MET A 76 -4.10 0.05 10.47
N PRO A 77 -3.88 1.33 10.10
CA PRO A 77 -2.75 1.73 9.27
C PRO A 77 -1.41 1.42 9.93
N GLY A 78 -0.54 0.74 9.18
CA GLY A 78 0.80 0.33 9.65
C GLY A 78 0.82 -0.91 10.55
N ILE A 79 -0.34 -1.39 11.03
CA ILE A 79 -0.45 -2.54 11.95
C ILE A 79 -0.94 -3.79 11.23
N ALA A 80 -2.04 -3.68 10.46
CA ALA A 80 -2.67 -4.83 9.82
C ALA A 80 -1.72 -5.48 8.81
N PHE A 81 -1.18 -4.69 7.90
CA PHE A 81 -0.26 -5.09 6.83
C PHE A 81 0.72 -3.96 6.54
N ASN A 82 2.05 -4.18 6.75
CA ASN A 82 3.07 -3.20 6.43
C ASN A 82 4.40 -3.90 6.06
N PRO A 83 4.82 -3.88 4.79
CA PRO A 83 4.11 -3.29 3.64
C PRO A 83 2.91 -4.12 3.17
N PHE A 84 1.90 -3.45 2.58
CA PHE A 84 0.79 -4.06 1.87
C PHE A 84 1.02 -3.94 0.36
N ILE A 85 1.00 -5.07 -0.37
CA ILE A 85 1.24 -5.10 -1.82
C ILE A 85 0.04 -5.70 -2.53
N ILE A 86 -0.53 -4.95 -3.47
CA ILE A 86 -1.59 -5.40 -4.36
C ILE A 86 -0.98 -5.67 -5.74
N TYR A 87 -1.15 -6.88 -6.26
CA TYR A 87 -0.69 -7.24 -7.60
C TYR A 87 -1.80 -7.93 -8.39
N GLY A 88 -1.71 -7.89 -9.71
CA GLY A 88 -2.69 -8.49 -10.64
C GLY A 88 -2.63 -7.82 -12.01
N ASP A 89 -3.43 -8.32 -12.94
CA ASP A 89 -3.49 -7.84 -14.32
C ASP A 89 -3.91 -6.37 -14.42
N SER A 90 -3.65 -5.73 -15.56
CA SER A 90 -4.13 -4.38 -15.83
C SER A 90 -5.67 -4.34 -15.82
N GLY A 91 -6.25 -3.22 -15.38
CA GLY A 91 -7.70 -3.05 -15.33
C GLY A 91 -8.43 -3.77 -14.18
N THR A 92 -7.71 -4.45 -13.26
CA THR A 92 -8.33 -5.17 -12.13
C THR A 92 -8.74 -4.28 -10.94
N GLY A 93 -8.54 -2.95 -11.05
CA GLY A 93 -8.95 -2.00 -10.01
C GLY A 93 -7.90 -1.70 -8.94
N LYS A 94 -6.62 -2.03 -9.14
CA LYS A 94 -5.54 -1.77 -8.16
C LYS A 94 -5.43 -0.30 -7.78
N SER A 95 -5.34 0.60 -8.77
CA SER A 95 -5.27 2.06 -8.56
C SER A 95 -6.52 2.58 -7.84
N HIS A 96 -7.69 2.06 -8.18
CA HIS A 96 -8.94 2.40 -7.52
C HIS A 96 -8.93 2.02 -6.03
N LEU A 97 -8.39 0.84 -5.68
CA LEU A 97 -8.21 0.42 -4.28
C LEU A 97 -7.24 1.33 -3.54
N LEU A 98 -6.13 1.75 -4.17
CA LEU A 98 -5.17 2.68 -3.56
C LEU A 98 -5.78 4.06 -3.31
N GLU A 99 -6.55 4.58 -4.27
CA GLU A 99 -7.31 5.82 -4.08
C GLU A 99 -8.37 5.68 -2.99
N GLY A 100 -9.05 4.55 -2.93
CA GLY A 100 -10.01 4.22 -1.87
C GLY A 100 -9.35 4.26 -0.49
N ILE A 101 -8.20 3.61 -0.32
CA ILE A 101 -7.42 3.64 0.93
C ILE A 101 -7.07 5.07 1.31
N LYS A 102 -6.51 5.86 0.37
CA LYS A 102 -6.12 7.26 0.62
C LYS A 102 -7.31 8.10 1.10
N ASN A 103 -8.43 8.01 0.39
CA ASN A 103 -9.61 8.83 0.69
C ASN A 103 -10.25 8.43 2.01
N GLU A 104 -10.33 7.13 2.30
CA GLU A 104 -10.89 6.64 3.55
C GLU A 104 -10.02 7.01 4.75
N ILE A 105 -8.67 6.88 4.65
CA ILE A 105 -7.77 7.36 5.71
C ILE A 105 -7.93 8.87 5.92
N LYS A 106 -8.02 9.64 4.85
CA LYS A 106 -8.22 11.10 4.95
C LYS A 106 -9.56 11.46 5.61
N HIS A 107 -10.60 10.67 5.38
CA HIS A 107 -11.94 10.88 5.96
C HIS A 107 -11.98 10.45 7.43
N THR A 108 -11.43 9.27 7.76
CA THR A 108 -11.49 8.69 9.11
C THR A 108 -10.46 9.29 10.07
N ILE A 109 -9.27 9.64 9.56
CA ILE A 109 -8.17 10.18 10.35
C ILE A 109 -7.55 11.41 9.63
N PRO A 110 -8.25 12.57 9.60
CA PRO A 110 -7.81 13.75 8.83
C PRO A 110 -6.43 14.30 9.21
N THR A 111 -5.94 13.98 10.42
CA THR A 111 -4.64 14.40 10.93
C THR A 111 -3.47 13.61 10.32
N LYS A 112 -3.73 12.45 9.72
CA LYS A 112 -2.72 11.60 9.12
C LYS A 112 -2.28 12.12 7.76
N GLN A 113 -0.97 12.26 7.59
CA GLN A 113 -0.38 12.64 6.31
C GLN A 113 -0.28 11.42 5.41
N THR A 114 -1.08 11.40 4.34
CA THR A 114 -1.11 10.31 3.34
C THR A 114 -0.62 10.82 1.99
N ILE A 115 0.38 10.18 1.43
CA ILE A 115 0.85 10.40 0.06
C ILE A 115 0.45 9.21 -0.81
N LEU A 116 -0.21 9.48 -1.93
CA LEU A 116 -0.38 8.55 -3.06
C LEU A 116 0.33 9.14 -4.27
N ILE A 117 1.25 8.38 -4.85
CA ILE A 117 2.08 8.80 -6.00
C ILE A 117 2.28 7.62 -6.94
N SER A 118 2.43 7.91 -8.25
CA SER A 118 2.87 6.90 -9.21
C SER A 118 4.37 6.60 -9.05
N ALA A 119 4.79 5.39 -9.41
CA ALA A 119 6.23 5.05 -9.40
C ALA A 119 7.03 5.87 -10.42
N GLU A 120 6.40 6.29 -11.52
CA GLU A 120 7.00 7.19 -12.49
C GLU A 120 7.29 8.57 -11.88
N ASP A 121 6.31 9.17 -11.20
CA ASP A 121 6.49 10.46 -10.51
C ASP A 121 7.50 10.36 -9.38
N PHE A 122 7.51 9.24 -8.64
CA PHE A 122 8.50 8.99 -7.61
C PHE A 122 9.92 8.94 -8.20
N LEU A 123 10.10 8.26 -9.35
CA LEU A 123 11.36 8.22 -10.08
C LEU A 123 11.78 9.62 -10.59
N ASN A 124 10.85 10.36 -11.18
CA ASN A 124 11.11 11.71 -11.68
C ASN A 124 11.52 12.66 -10.55
N ASN A 125 10.84 12.58 -9.41
CA ASN A 125 11.20 13.34 -8.20
C ASN A 125 12.58 12.93 -7.67
N PHE A 126 12.89 11.64 -7.64
CA PHE A 126 14.20 11.13 -7.23
C PHE A 126 15.32 11.68 -8.12
N VAL A 127 15.18 11.58 -9.44
CA VAL A 127 16.18 12.08 -10.41
C VAL A 127 16.36 13.59 -10.27
N THR A 128 15.28 14.33 -10.12
CA THR A 128 15.31 15.79 -9.96
C THR A 128 16.09 16.19 -8.70
N HIS A 129 15.76 15.60 -7.55
CA HIS A 129 16.44 15.92 -6.28
C HIS A 129 17.89 15.45 -6.26
N LEU A 130 18.21 14.35 -6.95
CA LEU A 130 19.59 13.90 -7.11
C LEU A 130 20.42 14.91 -7.92
N ARG A 131 19.86 15.44 -9.03
CA ARG A 131 20.55 16.42 -9.90
C ARG A 131 20.84 17.73 -9.18
N ILE A 132 19.93 18.19 -8.33
CA ILE A 132 20.10 19.44 -7.59
C ILE A 132 20.73 19.27 -6.21
N ASN A 133 21.23 18.06 -5.91
CA ASN A 133 21.85 17.69 -4.62
C ASN A 133 20.96 17.94 -3.39
N LYS A 134 19.64 17.73 -3.52
CA LYS A 134 18.64 17.91 -2.44
C LYS A 134 17.98 16.60 -2.02
N MET A 135 18.75 15.54 -1.93
CA MET A 135 18.24 14.21 -1.51
C MET A 135 17.67 14.20 -0.08
N LYS A 136 18.08 15.14 0.77
CA LYS A 136 17.48 15.29 2.09
C LYS A 136 16.00 15.66 1.99
N ASP A 137 15.66 16.65 1.15
CA ASP A 137 14.28 17.13 0.97
C ASP A 137 13.40 16.02 0.39
N PHE A 138 13.94 15.22 -0.56
CA PHE A 138 13.29 14.05 -1.10
C PHE A 138 12.95 13.03 0.02
N ARG A 139 13.92 12.70 0.87
CA ARG A 139 13.73 11.76 1.98
C ARG A 139 12.74 12.28 3.02
N ASP A 140 12.85 13.54 3.37
CA ASP A 140 11.94 14.19 4.33
C ASP A 140 10.50 14.16 3.82
N ARG A 141 10.28 14.36 2.52
CA ARG A 141 8.96 14.29 1.91
C ARG A 141 8.30 12.92 2.03
N TYR A 142 9.04 11.83 1.80
CA TYR A 142 8.46 10.48 1.70
C TYR A 142 8.61 9.63 2.96
N ARG A 143 9.53 9.98 3.86
CA ARG A 143 9.79 9.20 5.08
C ARG A 143 9.16 9.77 6.35
N LYS A 144 8.54 10.97 6.26
CA LYS A 144 7.88 11.61 7.40
C LYS A 144 6.35 11.57 7.32
N VAL A 145 5.80 10.83 6.37
CA VAL A 145 4.36 10.66 6.23
C VAL A 145 3.88 9.47 7.04
N ASP A 146 2.62 9.50 7.46
CA ASP A 146 1.98 8.38 8.18
C ASP A 146 1.64 7.22 7.25
N THR A 147 1.28 7.52 6.00
CA THR A 147 0.93 6.52 5.00
C THR A 147 1.52 6.87 3.64
N PHE A 148 2.28 5.97 3.08
CA PHE A 148 2.87 6.09 1.74
C PHE A 148 2.27 5.03 0.82
N LEU A 149 1.60 5.47 -0.24
CA LEU A 149 0.97 4.63 -1.24
C LEU A 149 1.66 4.85 -2.59
N LEU A 150 2.11 3.78 -3.22
CA LEU A 150 2.82 3.80 -4.50
C LEU A 150 2.07 2.96 -5.51
N ASP A 151 1.70 3.57 -6.64
CA ASP A 151 1.07 2.87 -7.76
C ASP A 151 2.09 2.56 -8.85
N ASP A 152 1.79 1.55 -9.68
CA ASP A 152 2.57 1.13 -10.86
C ASP A 152 4.06 0.86 -10.57
N LEU A 153 4.35 0.10 -9.52
CA LEU A 153 5.71 -0.23 -9.05
C LEU A 153 6.66 -0.70 -10.16
N GLN A 154 6.15 -1.33 -11.21
CA GLN A 154 6.92 -1.80 -12.35
C GLN A 154 7.67 -0.68 -13.11
N ALA A 155 7.22 0.58 -13.03
CA ALA A 155 7.89 1.71 -13.66
C ALA A 155 9.30 1.99 -13.06
N LEU A 156 9.60 1.47 -11.86
CA LEU A 156 10.93 1.58 -11.26
C LEU A 156 11.94 0.56 -11.78
N THR A 157 11.51 -0.42 -12.58
CA THR A 157 12.39 -1.50 -13.07
C THR A 157 13.69 -1.03 -13.72
N PRO A 158 13.72 0.07 -14.50
CA PRO A 158 14.94 0.55 -15.13
C PRO A 158 15.98 1.17 -14.17
N SER A 159 15.58 1.55 -12.95
CA SER A 159 16.42 2.33 -12.03
C SER A 159 16.72 1.60 -10.71
N SER A 160 17.83 0.85 -10.66
CA SER A 160 18.26 0.15 -9.45
C SER A 160 18.52 1.09 -8.26
N LYS A 161 19.00 2.31 -8.50
CA LYS A 161 19.23 3.32 -7.45
C LYS A 161 17.91 3.79 -6.84
N CYS A 162 16.90 4.04 -7.67
CA CYS A 162 15.57 4.44 -7.20
C CYS A 162 14.88 3.30 -6.44
N GLN A 163 15.01 2.04 -6.91
CA GLN A 163 14.53 0.87 -6.18
C GLN A 163 15.16 0.76 -4.78
N THR A 164 16.46 0.98 -4.66
CA THR A 164 17.15 0.99 -3.38
C THR A 164 16.65 2.11 -2.46
N GLU A 165 16.45 3.32 -2.99
CA GLU A 165 15.91 4.44 -2.20
C GLU A 165 14.46 4.18 -1.75
N LEU A 166 13.65 3.51 -2.59
CA LEU A 166 12.30 3.07 -2.20
C LEU A 166 12.36 2.06 -1.04
N LEU A 167 13.25 1.06 -1.09
CA LEU A 167 13.42 0.10 0.00
C LEU A 167 13.80 0.79 1.31
N TYR A 168 14.71 1.77 1.26
CA TYR A 168 15.03 2.58 2.45
C TYR A 168 13.85 3.41 2.94
N THR A 169 13.00 3.89 2.04
CA THR A 169 11.77 4.62 2.40
C THR A 169 10.78 3.70 3.09
N ILE A 170 10.53 2.50 2.55
CA ILE A 170 9.66 1.49 3.18
C ILE A 170 10.18 1.12 4.57
N ASN A 171 11.49 0.89 4.72
CA ASN A 171 12.08 0.55 6.02
C ASN A 171 12.00 1.68 7.03
N ALA A 172 12.03 2.94 6.60
CA ALA A 172 11.90 4.10 7.48
C ALA A 172 10.46 4.34 7.97
N LEU A 173 9.45 3.76 7.27
CA LEU A 173 8.03 3.87 7.59
C LEU A 173 7.48 2.66 8.37
N ARG A 174 8.32 1.67 8.68
CA ARG A 174 7.99 0.49 9.49
C ARG A 174 8.22 0.74 10.97
#